data_3494dec57552fc6b2e40e39c810df3e2
#
_entry.id   3494dec57552fc6b2e40e39c810df3e2
#
_cell.length_a   1.000
_cell.length_b   1.000
_cell.length_c   1.000
_cell.angle_alpha   90.00
_cell.angle_beta   90.00
_cell.angle_gamma   90.00
#
_symmetry.space_group_name_H-M   'P 1'
#
loop_
_entity.id
_entity.type
_entity.pdbx_description
1 polymer ?
#
loop_
_entity_poly.entity_id
_entity_poly.type
_entity_poly.pdbx_seq_one_letter_code
_entity_poly.pdbx_strand_id
1 'polypeptide(L)'
;MKVATQVIEQLISLIDREGLKNGDRLPAERHLCERLGVSRTALREALQQMNSVGITESRIGSGTFVKDVQTIKQRQPLVALSDNLILQTLTPLLDADPLYRLDVQEARIVLEGGTAWYAAQRATKQDLSLIHI
;
A
#
# COMPACT_ATOMS: atom_id res chain seq x y z
N MET A 1 -4.52 -12.68 2.94
CA MET A 1 -4.27 -11.27 3.24
C MET A 1 -3.09 -11.06 4.20
N LYS A 2 -3.03 -11.71 5.33
CA LYS A 2 -1.90 -11.51 6.28
C LYS A 2 -0.52 -11.89 5.73
N VAL A 3 -0.41 -12.88 4.87
CA VAL A 3 0.89 -13.36 4.34
C VAL A 3 1.48 -12.37 3.33
N ALA A 4 0.67 -11.87 2.39
CA ALA A 4 1.14 -10.88 1.41
C ALA A 4 1.61 -9.58 2.07
N THR A 5 0.92 -9.13 3.11
CA THR A 5 1.29 -7.95 3.90
C THR A 5 2.66 -8.12 4.57
N GLN A 6 2.91 -9.28 5.20
CA GLN A 6 4.22 -9.58 5.79
C GLN A 6 5.34 -9.60 4.74
N VAL A 7 5.07 -10.16 3.56
CA VAL A 7 6.05 -10.20 2.47
C VAL A 7 6.37 -8.79 1.96
N ILE A 8 5.36 -7.91 1.86
CA ILE A 8 5.56 -6.50 1.50
C ILE A 8 6.45 -5.79 2.51
N GLU A 9 6.19 -5.95 3.81
CA GLU A 9 7.03 -5.36 4.87
C GLU A 9 8.48 -5.85 4.82
N GLN A 10 8.67 -7.14 4.57
CA GLN A 10 10.00 -7.72 4.39
C GLN A 10 10.72 -7.19 3.15
N LEU A 11 9.99 -7.01 2.03
CA LEU A 11 10.53 -6.42 0.81
C LEU A 11 10.91 -4.95 1.00
N ILE A 12 10.08 -4.17 1.67
CA ILE A 12 10.36 -2.77 2.01
C ILE A 12 11.61 -2.69 2.89
N SER A 13 11.70 -3.54 3.91
CA SER A 13 12.86 -3.60 4.81
C SER A 13 14.14 -4.01 4.07
N LEU A 14 14.03 -4.88 3.07
CA LEU A 14 15.14 -5.29 2.22
C LEU A 14 15.62 -4.13 1.35
N ILE A 15 14.70 -3.42 0.70
CA ILE A 15 14.99 -2.25 -0.14
C ILE A 15 15.71 -1.17 0.67
N ASP A 16 15.23 -0.89 1.88
CA ASP A 16 15.84 0.11 2.77
C ASP A 16 17.22 -0.33 3.26
N ARG A 17 17.35 -1.58 3.70
CA ARG A 17 18.61 -2.13 4.22
C ARG A 17 19.71 -2.22 3.17
N GLU A 18 19.36 -2.56 1.93
CA GLU A 18 20.31 -2.61 0.81
C GLU A 18 20.54 -1.24 0.17
N GLY A 19 19.82 -0.21 0.60
CA GLY A 19 19.96 1.15 0.08
C GLY A 19 19.58 1.27 -1.39
N LEU A 20 18.63 0.44 -1.86
CA LEU A 20 18.18 0.46 -3.24
C LEU A 20 17.49 1.77 -3.56
N LYS A 21 17.78 2.32 -4.73
CA LYS A 21 17.26 3.60 -5.22
C LYS A 21 16.26 3.39 -6.34
N ASN A 22 15.56 4.46 -6.70
CA ASN A 22 14.69 4.47 -7.86
C ASN A 22 15.46 4.05 -9.12
N GLY A 23 14.94 3.06 -9.83
CA GLY A 23 15.56 2.45 -11.00
C GLY A 23 16.43 1.21 -10.71
N ASP A 24 16.76 0.94 -9.45
CA ASP A 24 17.52 -0.24 -9.09
C ASP A 24 16.69 -1.51 -9.23
N ARG A 25 17.35 -2.58 -9.68
CA ARG A 25 16.71 -3.87 -9.86
C ARG A 25 16.66 -4.64 -8.55
N LEU A 26 15.49 -5.20 -8.23
CA LEU A 26 15.36 -6.15 -7.14
C LEU A 26 16.07 -7.47 -7.48
N PRO A 27 16.56 -8.22 -6.48
CA PRO A 27 17.04 -9.58 -6.69
C PRO A 27 16.00 -10.45 -7.42
N ALA A 28 16.45 -11.50 -8.12
CA ALA A 28 15.56 -12.41 -8.81
C ALA A 28 14.55 -13.06 -7.83
N GLU A 29 13.32 -13.31 -8.29
CA GLU A 29 12.24 -13.91 -7.47
C GLU A 29 12.71 -15.15 -6.70
N ARG A 30 13.53 -16.01 -7.33
CA ARG A 30 14.06 -17.19 -6.68
C ARG A 30 14.88 -16.84 -5.43
N HIS A 31 15.79 -15.87 -5.55
CA HIS A 31 16.63 -15.42 -4.44
C HIS A 31 15.79 -14.71 -3.36
N LEU A 32 14.79 -13.94 -3.76
CA LEU A 32 13.87 -13.31 -2.81
C LEU A 32 13.09 -14.35 -2.01
N CYS A 33 12.58 -15.40 -2.66
CA CYS A 33 11.89 -16.49 -1.97
C CYS A 33 12.80 -17.17 -0.93
N GLU A 34 14.05 -17.47 -1.31
CA GLU A 34 15.03 -18.10 -0.43
C GLU A 34 15.39 -17.18 0.74
N ARG A 35 15.63 -15.90 0.50
CA ARG A 35 16.04 -14.92 1.52
C ARG A 35 14.93 -14.56 2.50
N LEU A 36 13.68 -14.47 2.00
CA LEU A 36 12.52 -14.09 2.81
C LEU A 36 11.79 -15.29 3.41
N GLY A 37 12.14 -16.51 2.98
CA GLY A 37 11.49 -17.73 3.45
C GLY A 37 10.01 -17.84 3.04
N VAL A 38 9.66 -17.33 1.86
CA VAL A 38 8.28 -17.25 1.38
C VAL A 38 8.07 -18.05 0.09
N SER A 39 6.81 -18.44 -0.16
CA SER A 39 6.44 -19.12 -1.41
C SER A 39 6.50 -18.15 -2.60
N ARG A 40 6.70 -18.71 -3.80
CA ARG A 40 6.65 -17.92 -5.04
C ARG A 40 5.32 -17.21 -5.25
N THR A 41 4.23 -17.88 -4.87
CA THR A 41 2.88 -17.31 -4.97
C THR A 41 2.74 -16.09 -4.07
N ALA A 42 3.11 -16.21 -2.80
CA ALA A 42 3.06 -15.10 -1.84
C ALA A 42 3.97 -13.92 -2.27
N LEU A 43 5.17 -14.22 -2.79
CA LEU A 43 6.07 -13.19 -3.30
C LEU A 43 5.47 -12.46 -4.50
N ARG A 44 4.88 -13.19 -5.45
CA ARG A 44 4.27 -12.59 -6.65
C ARG A 44 3.06 -11.73 -6.31
N GLU A 45 2.20 -12.18 -5.38
CA GLU A 45 1.10 -11.37 -4.88
C GLU A 45 1.59 -10.07 -4.24
N ALA A 46 2.64 -10.13 -3.41
CA ALA A 46 3.24 -8.96 -2.79
C ALA A 46 3.83 -8.00 -3.84
N LEU A 47 4.60 -8.50 -4.81
CA LEU A 47 5.17 -7.69 -5.88
C LEU A 47 4.08 -7.09 -6.77
N GLN A 48 3.00 -7.82 -7.05
CA GLN A 48 1.86 -7.30 -7.80
C GLN A 48 1.18 -6.14 -7.07
N GLN A 49 1.01 -6.26 -5.76
CA GLN A 49 0.48 -5.16 -4.94
C GLN A 49 1.42 -3.95 -4.94
N MET A 50 2.73 -4.16 -4.77
CA MET A 50 3.71 -3.08 -4.82
C MET A 50 3.77 -2.41 -6.20
N ASN A 51 3.62 -3.16 -7.28
CA ASN A 51 3.51 -2.62 -8.63
C ASN A 51 2.24 -1.77 -8.82
N SER A 52 1.11 -2.24 -8.31
CA SER A 52 -0.18 -1.53 -8.45
C SER A 52 -0.18 -0.17 -7.77
N VAL A 53 0.57 0.00 -6.69
CA VAL A 53 0.70 1.28 -5.98
C VAL A 53 1.92 2.09 -6.43
N GLY A 54 2.68 1.61 -7.42
CA GLY A 54 3.77 2.35 -8.03
C GLY A 54 5.08 2.35 -7.24
N ILE A 55 5.24 1.48 -6.22
CA ILE A 55 6.49 1.32 -5.47
C ILE A 55 7.52 0.56 -6.28
N THR A 56 7.08 -0.44 -7.03
CA THR A 56 7.91 -1.24 -7.92
C THR A 56 7.31 -1.28 -9.32
N GLU A 57 8.11 -1.68 -10.29
CA GLU A 57 7.71 -1.89 -11.68
C GLU A 57 8.30 -3.20 -12.20
N SER A 58 7.45 -4.12 -12.62
CA SER A 58 7.89 -5.37 -13.25
C SER A 58 7.95 -5.20 -14.76
N ARG A 59 9.10 -5.52 -15.35
CA ARG A 59 9.32 -5.50 -16.80
C ARG A 59 9.53 -6.93 -17.28
N ILE A 60 8.72 -7.35 -18.24
CA ILE A 60 8.79 -8.70 -18.82
C ILE A 60 10.19 -8.95 -19.36
N GLY A 61 10.81 -10.06 -18.94
CA GLY A 61 12.16 -10.46 -19.36
C GLY A 61 13.32 -9.68 -18.70
N SER A 62 13.02 -8.62 -17.95
CA SER A 62 14.05 -7.76 -17.33
C SER A 62 14.07 -7.81 -15.81
N GLY A 63 12.98 -8.21 -15.17
CA GLY A 63 12.83 -8.30 -13.72
C GLY A 63 11.98 -7.19 -13.11
N THR A 64 12.08 -7.00 -11.80
CA THR A 64 11.36 -6.00 -11.06
C THR A 64 12.31 -4.91 -10.57
N PHE A 65 11.91 -3.66 -10.73
CA PHE A 65 12.70 -2.47 -10.42
C PHE A 65 12.00 -1.63 -9.36
N VAL A 66 12.78 -0.98 -8.51
CA VAL A 66 12.28 0.00 -7.54
C VAL A 66 11.90 1.28 -8.29
N LYS A 67 10.68 1.77 -8.07
CA LYS A 67 10.16 2.96 -8.75
C LYS A 67 10.03 4.15 -7.82
N ASP A 68 9.57 3.94 -6.59
CA ASP A 68 9.37 5.02 -5.64
C ASP A 68 9.87 4.65 -4.23
N VAL A 69 11.11 5.05 -3.94
CA VAL A 69 11.71 4.93 -2.61
C VAL A 69 11.15 5.96 -1.63
N GLN A 70 10.61 7.08 -2.10
CA GLN A 70 10.10 8.13 -1.21
C GLN A 70 8.88 7.65 -0.44
N THR A 71 7.96 6.95 -1.11
CA THR A 71 6.82 6.32 -0.47
C THR A 71 7.25 5.30 0.60
N ILE A 72 8.32 4.54 0.32
CA ILE A 72 8.89 3.61 1.29
C ILE A 72 9.47 4.34 2.50
N LYS A 73 10.25 5.41 2.27
CA LYS A 73 10.93 6.17 3.32
C LYS A 73 9.96 6.95 4.21
N GLN A 74 8.87 7.43 3.66
CA GLN A 74 7.84 8.14 4.43
C GLN A 74 7.05 7.20 5.33
N ARG A 75 7.30 5.87 5.26
CA ARG A 75 6.57 4.86 6.04
C ARG A 75 5.07 5.15 6.09
N GLN A 76 4.52 5.50 4.93
CA GLN A 76 3.07 5.59 4.87
C GLN A 76 2.51 4.24 5.34
N PRO A 77 1.58 4.26 6.30
CA PRO A 77 1.03 3.02 6.83
C PRO A 77 0.51 2.17 5.67
N LEU A 78 0.58 0.86 5.80
CA LEU A 78 -0.02 -0.10 4.85
C LEU A 78 -1.48 0.23 4.49
N VAL A 79 -2.13 1.01 5.33
CA VAL A 79 -3.47 1.59 5.11
C VAL A 79 -3.51 2.42 3.82
N ALA A 80 -2.48 3.21 3.51
CA ALA A 80 -2.43 3.99 2.27
C ALA A 80 -2.27 3.10 1.02
N LEU A 81 -1.60 1.94 1.16
CA LEU A 81 -1.50 0.94 0.09
C LEU A 81 -2.85 0.26 -0.15
N SER A 82 -3.57 -0.08 0.93
CA SER A 82 -4.89 -0.68 0.84
C SER A 82 -5.94 0.30 0.30
N ASP A 83 -5.85 1.59 0.65
CA ASP A 83 -6.76 2.62 0.14
C ASP A 83 -6.61 2.82 -1.37
N ASN A 84 -5.38 2.83 -1.88
CA ASN A 84 -5.14 2.92 -3.33
C ASN A 84 -5.64 1.67 -4.08
N LEU A 85 -5.47 0.48 -3.51
CA LEU A 85 -6.00 -0.76 -4.08
C LEU A 85 -7.54 -0.77 -4.10
N ILE A 86 -8.17 -0.33 -3.02
CA ILE A 86 -9.62 -0.20 -2.92
C ILE A 86 -10.13 0.80 -3.96
N LEU A 87 -9.50 1.98 -4.07
CA LEU A 87 -9.87 2.98 -5.04
C LEU A 87 -9.71 2.49 -6.49
N GLN A 88 -8.61 1.82 -6.82
CA GLN A 88 -8.39 1.27 -8.17
C GLN A 88 -9.40 0.17 -8.53
N THR A 89 -9.83 -0.62 -7.55
CA THR A 89 -10.83 -1.67 -7.76
C THR A 89 -12.23 -1.08 -7.87
N LEU A 90 -12.53 -0.03 -7.11
CA LEU A 90 -13.86 0.58 -7.08
C LEU A 90 -14.08 1.60 -8.20
N THR A 91 -13.04 2.27 -8.71
CA THR A 91 -13.18 3.29 -9.74
C THR A 91 -13.95 2.80 -10.98
N PRO A 92 -13.64 1.63 -11.57
CA PRO A 92 -14.39 1.12 -12.71
C PRO A 92 -15.87 0.83 -12.38
N LEU A 93 -16.17 0.41 -11.15
CA LEU A 93 -17.54 0.16 -10.69
C LEU A 93 -18.30 1.47 -10.50
N LEU A 94 -17.62 2.50 -9.98
CA LEU A 94 -18.17 3.83 -9.78
C LEU A 94 -18.50 4.53 -11.12
N ASP A 95 -17.71 4.26 -12.16
CA ASP A 95 -17.93 4.80 -13.49
C ASP A 95 -19.04 4.06 -14.27
N ALA A 96 -19.27 2.79 -13.93
CA ALA A 96 -20.27 1.94 -14.58
C ALA A 96 -21.71 2.23 -14.12
N ASP A 97 -21.90 2.64 -12.87
CA ASP A 97 -23.24 2.89 -12.30
C ASP A 97 -23.27 4.17 -11.44
N PRO A 98 -23.99 5.21 -11.87
CA PRO A 98 -24.14 6.45 -11.10
C PRO A 98 -24.78 6.26 -9.72
N LEU A 99 -25.64 5.24 -9.53
CA LEU A 99 -26.27 4.94 -8.24
C LEU A 99 -25.24 4.39 -7.25
N TYR A 100 -24.25 3.65 -7.72
CA TYR A 100 -23.16 3.14 -6.89
C TYR A 100 -22.32 4.25 -6.25
N ARG A 101 -22.23 5.40 -6.91
CA ARG A 101 -21.59 6.60 -6.34
C ARG A 101 -22.31 7.11 -5.11
N LEU A 102 -23.66 7.09 -5.12
CA LEU A 102 -24.47 7.52 -3.99
C LEU A 102 -24.29 6.58 -2.80
N ASP A 103 -24.32 5.26 -3.03
CA ASP A 103 -24.14 4.24 -2.00
C ASP A 103 -22.77 4.37 -1.34
N VAL A 104 -21.70 4.60 -2.13
CA VAL A 104 -20.34 4.80 -1.62
C VAL A 104 -20.25 6.12 -0.82
N GLN A 105 -20.90 7.19 -1.26
CA GLN A 105 -20.96 8.45 -0.53
C GLN A 105 -21.70 8.32 0.80
N GLU A 106 -22.80 7.61 0.85
CA GLU A 106 -23.55 7.34 2.08
C GLU A 106 -22.71 6.50 3.06
N ALA A 107 -22.07 5.43 2.59
CA ALA A 107 -21.17 4.61 3.39
C ALA A 107 -20.00 5.43 3.95
N ARG A 108 -19.44 6.32 3.14
CA ARG A 108 -18.35 7.22 3.52
C ARG A 108 -18.79 8.18 4.63
N ILE A 109 -19.96 8.81 4.50
CA ILE A 109 -20.50 9.72 5.51
C ILE A 109 -20.65 9.02 6.86
N VAL A 110 -21.19 7.79 6.87
CA VAL A 110 -21.38 7.01 8.09
C VAL A 110 -20.02 6.65 8.72
N LEU A 111 -19.07 6.18 7.93
CA LEU A 111 -17.75 5.79 8.41
C LEU A 111 -16.93 6.99 8.89
N GLU A 112 -16.90 8.08 8.13
CA GLU A 112 -16.14 9.29 8.50
C GLU A 112 -16.74 9.96 9.73
N GLY A 113 -18.07 10.04 9.83
CA GLY A 113 -18.75 10.57 11.00
C GLY A 113 -18.46 9.77 12.28
N GLY A 114 -18.52 8.45 12.20
CA GLY A 114 -18.19 7.55 13.30
C GLY A 114 -16.72 7.63 13.72
N THR A 115 -15.82 7.61 12.76
CA THR A 115 -14.38 7.69 13.01
C THR A 115 -13.98 9.04 13.59
N ALA A 116 -14.55 10.14 13.10
CA ALA A 116 -14.32 11.48 13.63
C ALA A 116 -14.82 11.61 15.08
N TRP A 117 -15.98 11.06 15.40
CA TRP A 117 -16.52 11.06 16.75
C TRP A 117 -15.63 10.30 17.75
N TYR A 118 -15.19 9.10 17.38
CA TYR A 118 -14.26 8.32 18.21
C TYR A 118 -12.89 8.98 18.32
N ALA A 119 -12.38 9.57 17.24
CA ALA A 119 -11.12 10.30 17.27
C ALA A 119 -11.18 11.49 18.20
N ALA A 120 -12.27 12.26 18.17
CA ALA A 120 -12.48 13.41 19.06
C ALA A 120 -12.48 13.00 20.55
N GLN A 121 -13.04 11.84 20.89
CA GLN A 121 -13.05 11.33 22.26
C GLN A 121 -11.68 10.83 22.76
N ARG A 122 -10.84 10.36 21.85
CA ARG A 122 -9.53 9.76 22.18
C ARG A 122 -8.37 10.71 21.97
N ALA A 123 -8.59 11.83 21.29
CA ALA A 123 -7.56 12.81 21.00
C ALA A 123 -6.95 13.39 22.28
N THR A 124 -5.64 13.39 22.34
CA THR A 124 -4.86 14.05 23.38
C THR A 124 -4.64 15.52 23.03
N LYS A 125 -4.20 16.33 24.01
CA LYS A 125 -3.79 17.72 23.75
C LYS A 125 -2.69 17.81 22.70
N GLN A 126 -1.84 16.81 22.60
CA GLN A 126 -0.76 16.76 21.63
C GLN A 126 -1.30 16.49 20.21
N ASP A 127 -2.29 15.61 20.07
CA ASP A 127 -2.96 15.36 18.79
C ASP A 127 -3.68 16.61 18.28
N LEU A 128 -4.35 17.33 19.19
CA LEU A 128 -5.05 18.58 18.86
C LEU A 128 -4.08 19.71 18.47
N SER A 129 -2.85 19.71 19.01
CA SER A 129 -1.83 20.71 18.64
C SER A 129 -1.36 20.58 17.20
N LEU A 130 -1.46 19.40 16.59
CA LEU A 130 -1.10 19.15 15.20
C LEU A 130 -2.15 19.67 14.20
N ILE A 131 -3.36 19.94 14.65
CA ILE A 131 -4.46 20.45 13.81
C ILE A 131 -4.41 21.98 13.69
N HIS A 132 -3.79 22.65 14.64
CA HIS A 132 -3.57 24.08 14.61
C HIS A 132 -2.29 24.44 13.87
N ILE A 133 -2.38 24.41 12.57
CA ILE A 133 -1.34 24.99 11.70
C ILE A 133 -1.89 26.27 11.11
#